data_7e848ddfbbd94688e77cf45dbb438f8d
#
_entry.id   7e848ddfbbd94688e77cf45dbb438f8d
#
_cell.length_a   1.000
_cell.length_b   1.000
_cell.length_c   1.000
_cell.angle_alpha   90.00
_cell.angle_beta   90.00
_cell.angle_gamma   90.00
#
_symmetry.space_group_name_H-M   'P 1'
#
loop_
_entity.id
_entity.type
_entity.pdbx_description
1 polymer ?
#
loop_
_entity_poly.entity_id
_entity_poly.type
_entity_poly.pdbx_seq_one_letter_code
_entity_poly.pdbx_strand_id
1 'polypeptide(L)'
;TPSGLVPLPALRAALPQLTAGFTGLADGLASLKGSDDHVLNLTVGSVFASRWLIWRITKFSQAHPDIELRLNVSATMVDLSRPDVDCGIRFGLGTWPGVTAELIGGTSYQPVCAPPVAQRLKSLGDLAQVPVIQDETTMLSWDAWRSEVGLDPAIRLNGPIYSDASLAFDAAISEQGVLMAADMMSADTVSDGRLVRPFKRPVEGPQGYFLVVAKGRRESHKLRALRQWLAVEVPAS
;
A
#
# COMPACT_ATOMS: atom_id res chain seq x y z
N THR A 1 19.26 1.35 -37.57
CA THR A 1 19.72 0.72 -36.33
C THR A 1 18.91 1.23 -35.17
N PRO A 2 18.51 0.38 -34.21
CA PRO A 2 17.63 0.78 -33.10
C PRO A 2 18.40 1.47 -31.95
N SER A 3 19.28 2.39 -32.26
CA SER A 3 19.98 3.19 -31.26
C SER A 3 19.24 4.52 -31.11
N GLY A 4 18.49 4.63 -29.99
CA GLY A 4 17.86 5.88 -29.63
C GLY A 4 18.86 7.02 -29.54
N LEU A 5 18.40 8.27 -29.74
CA LEU A 5 19.19 9.49 -29.59
C LEU A 5 19.79 9.54 -28.16
N VAL A 6 21.11 9.57 -28.09
CA VAL A 6 21.83 9.74 -26.81
C VAL A 6 22.10 11.23 -26.63
N PRO A 7 21.63 11.88 -25.59
CA PRO A 7 21.88 13.30 -25.35
C PRO A 7 23.37 13.57 -25.17
N LEU A 8 23.86 14.66 -25.79
CA LEU A 8 25.22 15.16 -25.58
C LEU A 8 25.49 15.46 -24.11
N PRO A 9 26.75 15.37 -23.61
CA PRO A 9 27.09 15.61 -22.20
C PRO A 9 26.56 16.95 -21.67
N ALA A 10 26.67 18.02 -22.47
CA ALA A 10 26.15 19.35 -22.11
C ALA A 10 24.61 19.33 -21.89
N LEU A 11 23.88 18.60 -22.76
CA LEU A 11 22.42 18.46 -22.61
C LEU A 11 22.06 17.62 -21.38
N ARG A 12 22.83 16.56 -21.09
CA ARG A 12 22.61 15.76 -19.83
C ARG A 12 22.78 16.59 -18.58
N ALA A 13 23.75 17.52 -18.55
CA ALA A 13 23.95 18.43 -17.44
C ALA A 13 22.79 19.45 -17.28
N ALA A 14 22.21 19.89 -18.41
CA ALA A 14 21.10 20.85 -18.39
C ALA A 14 19.72 20.20 -18.18
N LEU A 15 19.54 18.91 -18.49
CA LEU A 15 18.27 18.20 -18.39
C LEU A 15 17.55 18.36 -17.05
N PRO A 16 18.20 18.21 -15.88
CA PRO A 16 17.52 18.38 -14.59
C PRO A 16 16.92 19.77 -14.40
N GLN A 17 17.65 20.83 -14.82
CA GLN A 17 17.19 22.20 -14.73
C GLN A 17 16.05 22.50 -15.73
N LEU A 18 16.15 21.99 -16.94
CA LEU A 18 15.09 22.10 -17.95
C LEU A 18 13.82 21.39 -17.47
N THR A 19 13.94 20.15 -16.96
CA THR A 19 12.82 19.41 -16.42
C THR A 19 12.19 20.16 -15.23
N ALA A 20 12.99 20.67 -14.30
CA ALA A 20 12.48 21.48 -13.18
C ALA A 20 11.77 22.74 -13.67
N GLY A 21 12.28 23.42 -14.69
CA GLY A 21 11.65 24.58 -15.32
C GLY A 21 10.29 24.26 -15.94
N PHE A 22 10.19 23.18 -16.71
CA PHE A 22 8.92 22.73 -17.30
C PHE A 22 7.92 22.26 -16.23
N THR A 23 8.39 21.57 -15.20
CA THR A 23 7.55 21.18 -14.06
C THR A 23 7.01 22.43 -13.35
N GLY A 24 7.87 23.43 -13.07
CA GLY A 24 7.44 24.67 -12.43
C GLY A 24 6.43 25.46 -13.26
N LEU A 25 6.56 25.48 -14.58
CA LEU A 25 5.57 26.10 -15.48
C LEU A 25 4.24 25.33 -15.45
N ALA A 26 4.28 24.00 -15.50
CA ALA A 26 3.08 23.15 -15.40
C ALA A 26 2.36 23.34 -14.05
N ASP A 27 3.12 23.41 -12.96
CA ASP A 27 2.60 23.62 -11.60
C ASP A 27 1.98 25.03 -11.48
N GLY A 28 2.62 26.04 -12.06
CA GLY A 28 2.07 27.42 -12.12
C GLY A 28 0.75 27.50 -12.89
N LEU A 29 0.66 26.82 -14.04
CA LEU A 29 -0.58 26.73 -14.81
C LEU A 29 -1.66 25.91 -14.11
N ALA A 30 -1.29 24.85 -13.41
CA ALA A 30 -2.21 24.05 -12.60
C ALA A 30 -2.79 24.89 -11.42
N SER A 31 -1.95 25.71 -10.77
CA SER A 31 -2.41 26.60 -9.68
C SER A 31 -3.35 27.70 -10.16
N LEU A 32 -3.23 28.14 -11.42
CA LEU A 32 -4.16 29.11 -12.02
C LEU A 32 -5.54 28.52 -12.33
N LYS A 33 -5.62 27.18 -12.55
CA LYS A 33 -6.92 26.50 -12.79
C LYS A 33 -7.79 26.37 -11.55
N GLY A 34 -7.31 26.83 -10.39
CA GLY A 34 -7.93 26.58 -9.09
C GLY A 34 -7.92 25.09 -8.74
N SER A 35 -7.78 24.72 -7.50
CA SER A 35 -8.07 23.34 -7.10
C SER A 35 -9.53 23.07 -7.48
N ASP A 36 -9.77 22.16 -8.39
CA ASP A 36 -11.12 21.69 -8.70
C ASP A 36 -11.64 21.04 -7.41
N ASP A 37 -12.45 21.80 -6.65
CA ASP A 37 -12.92 21.36 -5.32
C ASP A 37 -13.78 20.09 -5.39
N HIS A 38 -14.16 19.70 -6.61
CA HIS A 38 -14.90 18.48 -6.91
C HIS A 38 -14.01 17.28 -7.21
N VAL A 39 -12.70 17.45 -7.45
CA VAL A 39 -11.79 16.35 -7.78
C VAL A 39 -10.83 16.08 -6.64
N LEU A 40 -10.89 14.88 -6.06
CA LEU A 40 -9.96 14.39 -5.03
C LEU A 40 -8.90 13.49 -5.67
N ASN A 41 -7.66 13.99 -5.78
CA ASN A 41 -6.52 13.24 -6.28
C ASN A 41 -5.81 12.53 -5.13
N LEU A 42 -6.05 11.23 -4.99
CA LEU A 42 -5.49 10.38 -3.94
C LEU A 42 -4.39 9.49 -4.51
N THR A 43 -3.18 9.57 -3.94
CA THR A 43 -2.11 8.60 -4.26
C THR A 43 -2.07 7.49 -3.20
N VAL A 44 -1.91 6.23 -3.64
CA VAL A 44 -2.07 5.07 -2.77
C VAL A 44 -1.15 3.92 -3.20
N GLY A 45 -0.68 3.10 -2.25
CA GLY A 45 0.05 1.87 -2.56
C GLY A 45 -0.85 0.80 -3.18
N SER A 46 -0.28 -0.08 -4.02
CA SER A 46 -1.00 -1.09 -4.79
C SER A 46 -1.85 -2.02 -3.91
N VAL A 47 -1.29 -2.52 -2.81
CA VAL A 47 -1.99 -3.45 -1.93
C VAL A 47 -3.17 -2.79 -1.22
N PHE A 48 -3.02 -1.56 -0.72
CA PHE A 48 -4.14 -0.84 -0.10
C PHE A 48 -5.24 -0.56 -1.13
N ALA A 49 -4.87 -0.14 -2.34
CA ALA A 49 -5.82 0.09 -3.42
C ALA A 49 -6.61 -1.17 -3.75
N SER A 50 -5.92 -2.29 -3.99
CA SER A 50 -6.52 -3.53 -4.51
C SER A 50 -7.18 -4.42 -3.43
N ARG A 51 -6.71 -4.36 -2.17
CA ARG A 51 -7.21 -5.27 -1.11
C ARG A 51 -8.17 -4.60 -0.14
N TRP A 52 -8.13 -3.27 -0.02
CA TRP A 52 -8.99 -2.56 0.91
C TRP A 52 -9.88 -1.52 0.25
N LEU A 53 -9.30 -0.59 -0.52
CA LEU A 53 -10.00 0.58 -1.02
C LEU A 53 -11.04 0.23 -2.09
N ILE A 54 -10.67 -0.61 -3.07
CA ILE A 54 -11.54 -0.96 -4.20
C ILE A 54 -12.89 -1.56 -3.77
N TRP A 55 -12.92 -2.28 -2.66
CA TRP A 55 -14.14 -2.89 -2.14
C TRP A 55 -15.05 -1.90 -1.41
N ARG A 56 -14.55 -0.72 -1.07
CA ARG A 56 -15.23 0.30 -0.26
C ARG A 56 -15.49 1.60 -1.01
N ILE A 57 -14.81 1.81 -2.13
CA ILE A 57 -14.83 3.09 -2.87
C ILE A 57 -16.22 3.52 -3.33
N THR A 58 -17.08 2.55 -3.67
CA THR A 58 -18.47 2.82 -4.06
C THR A 58 -19.25 3.48 -2.93
N LYS A 59 -19.00 3.10 -1.66
CA LYS A 59 -19.65 3.74 -0.52
C LYS A 59 -19.22 5.21 -0.38
N PHE A 60 -17.92 5.50 -0.62
CA PHE A 60 -17.42 6.86 -0.62
C PHE A 60 -18.13 7.70 -1.70
N SER A 61 -18.19 7.20 -2.93
CA SER A 61 -18.83 7.91 -4.05
C SER A 61 -20.35 8.10 -3.84
N GLN A 62 -21.01 7.17 -3.18
CA GLN A 62 -22.43 7.31 -2.83
C GLN A 62 -22.67 8.34 -1.72
N ALA A 63 -21.78 8.39 -0.73
CA ALA A 63 -21.86 9.35 0.37
C ALA A 63 -21.47 10.79 -0.05
N HIS A 64 -20.62 10.91 -1.06
CA HIS A 64 -20.07 12.17 -1.57
C HIS A 64 -20.17 12.24 -3.10
N PRO A 65 -21.39 12.34 -3.66
CA PRO A 65 -21.60 12.33 -5.12
C PRO A 65 -21.07 13.59 -5.82
N ASP A 66 -20.75 14.62 -5.05
CA ASP A 66 -20.13 15.86 -5.50
C ASP A 66 -18.61 15.76 -5.62
N ILE A 67 -18.00 14.64 -5.18
CA ILE A 67 -16.53 14.43 -5.21
C ILE A 67 -16.18 13.34 -6.23
N GLU A 68 -15.46 13.73 -7.28
CA GLU A 68 -14.81 12.81 -8.21
C GLU A 68 -13.49 12.32 -7.60
N LEU A 69 -13.39 11.04 -7.26
CA LEU A 69 -12.16 10.46 -6.73
C LEU A 69 -11.28 9.95 -7.87
N ARG A 70 -10.05 10.45 -7.94
CA ARG A 70 -8.99 10.00 -8.86
C ARG A 70 -7.89 9.29 -8.07
N LEU A 71 -7.64 8.04 -8.42
CA LEU A 71 -6.63 7.21 -7.78
C LEU A 71 -5.36 7.16 -8.62
N ASN A 72 -4.25 7.52 -8.00
CA ASN A 72 -2.91 7.33 -8.54
C ASN A 72 -2.21 6.24 -7.73
N VAL A 73 -2.07 5.04 -8.30
CA VAL A 73 -1.42 3.92 -7.63
C VAL A 73 0.09 4.00 -7.86
N SER A 74 0.85 4.14 -6.78
CA SER A 74 2.31 4.27 -6.83
C SER A 74 2.95 3.63 -5.60
N ALA A 75 3.97 2.80 -5.82
CA ALA A 75 4.78 2.21 -4.74
C ALA A 75 5.71 3.24 -4.10
N THR A 76 6.10 4.30 -4.85
CA THR A 76 6.98 5.35 -4.34
C THR A 76 6.20 6.50 -3.73
N MET A 77 6.86 7.20 -2.79
CA MET A 77 6.30 8.44 -2.24
C MET A 77 6.23 9.49 -3.33
N VAL A 78 5.02 9.92 -3.66
CA VAL A 78 4.78 11.04 -4.59
C VAL A 78 4.97 12.34 -3.82
N ASP A 79 5.52 13.35 -4.48
CA ASP A 79 5.61 14.70 -3.90
C ASP A 79 4.20 15.28 -3.68
N LEU A 80 3.78 15.35 -2.41
CA LEU A 80 2.47 15.85 -2.02
C LEU A 80 2.38 17.38 -2.02
N SER A 81 3.48 18.10 -2.25
CA SER A 81 3.45 19.56 -2.42
C SER A 81 2.89 19.99 -3.78
N ARG A 82 2.84 19.07 -4.74
CA ARG A 82 2.30 19.30 -6.07
C ARG A 82 0.81 19.64 -6.01
N PRO A 83 0.36 20.58 -6.87
CA PRO A 83 -1.04 21.03 -6.87
C PRO A 83 -2.02 19.96 -7.39
N ASP A 84 -1.55 18.99 -8.17
CA ASP A 84 -2.33 17.89 -8.75
C ASP A 84 -2.47 16.66 -7.83
N VAL A 85 -1.96 16.73 -6.59
CA VAL A 85 -2.08 15.66 -5.59
C VAL A 85 -2.65 16.25 -4.30
N ASP A 86 -3.78 15.77 -3.84
CA ASP A 86 -4.41 16.29 -2.61
C ASP A 86 -3.87 15.61 -1.35
N CYS A 87 -3.76 14.29 -1.39
CA CYS A 87 -3.31 13.48 -0.25
C CYS A 87 -2.81 12.11 -0.72
N GLY A 88 -2.29 11.34 0.22
CA GLY A 88 -1.90 9.97 -0.02
C GLY A 88 -2.29 9.04 1.11
N ILE A 89 -2.41 7.75 0.82
CA ILE A 89 -2.40 6.70 1.85
C ILE A 89 -1.10 5.94 1.72
N ARG A 90 -0.33 5.91 2.81
CA ARG A 90 1.00 5.33 2.85
C ARG A 90 1.16 4.37 4.02
N PHE A 91 1.91 3.32 3.76
CA PHE A 91 2.31 2.34 4.75
C PHE A 91 3.71 2.68 5.29
N GLY A 92 3.91 2.60 6.61
CA GLY A 92 5.20 2.87 7.24
C GLY A 92 5.10 3.25 8.70
N LEU A 93 6.13 3.96 9.20
CA LEU A 93 6.25 4.36 10.61
C LEU A 93 5.55 5.70 10.93
N GLY A 94 4.89 6.33 9.98
CA GLY A 94 4.20 7.60 10.18
C GLY A 94 5.10 8.83 10.10
N THR A 95 6.35 8.67 9.72
CA THR A 95 7.33 9.77 9.67
C THR A 95 7.88 9.95 8.26
N TRP A 96 7.40 10.99 7.57
CA TRP A 96 7.91 11.37 6.25
C TRP A 96 8.19 12.88 6.21
N PRO A 97 9.27 13.31 5.55
CA PRO A 97 9.59 14.72 5.40
C PRO A 97 8.48 15.49 4.66
N GLY A 98 8.20 16.71 5.09
CA GLY A 98 7.32 17.62 4.37
C GLY A 98 5.82 17.30 4.41
N VAL A 99 5.39 16.29 5.18
CA VAL A 99 3.98 15.92 5.30
C VAL A 99 3.51 15.88 6.74
N THR A 100 2.20 15.95 6.92
CA THR A 100 1.49 15.55 8.13
C THR A 100 0.92 14.16 7.89
N ALA A 101 1.13 13.24 8.83
CA ALA A 101 0.66 11.87 8.77
C ALA A 101 -0.34 11.62 9.90
N GLU A 102 -1.49 11.04 9.57
CA GLU A 102 -2.54 10.65 10.50
C GLU A 102 -2.74 9.14 10.39
N LEU A 103 -2.66 8.43 11.50
CA LEU A 103 -2.82 6.97 11.52
C LEU A 103 -4.26 6.62 11.13
N ILE A 104 -4.40 5.80 10.08
CA ILE A 104 -5.66 5.19 9.68
C ILE A 104 -5.89 3.89 10.43
N GLY A 105 -4.87 3.03 10.49
CA GLY A 105 -4.93 1.76 11.20
C GLY A 105 -3.55 1.14 11.40
N GLY A 106 -3.35 0.53 12.55
CA GLY A 106 -2.18 -0.29 12.85
C GLY A 106 -2.20 -1.60 12.06
N THR A 107 -1.13 -2.35 12.15
CA THR A 107 -1.03 -3.64 11.46
C THR A 107 -0.57 -4.74 12.41
N SER A 108 -1.33 -5.81 12.47
CA SER A 108 -0.84 -7.12 12.87
C SER A 108 -0.65 -8.00 11.63
N TYR A 109 0.25 -8.95 11.73
CA TYR A 109 0.63 -9.82 10.63
C TYR A 109 0.49 -11.28 11.04
N GLN A 110 -0.01 -12.09 10.13
CA GLN A 110 -0.03 -13.53 10.31
C GLN A 110 -0.03 -14.25 8.96
N PRO A 111 0.39 -15.55 8.94
CA PRO A 111 0.34 -16.35 7.74
C PRO A 111 -1.08 -16.51 7.21
N VAL A 112 -1.26 -16.34 5.91
CA VAL A 112 -2.49 -16.63 5.18
C VAL A 112 -2.17 -17.48 3.94
N CYS A 113 -3.10 -18.33 3.54
CA CYS A 113 -2.99 -19.13 2.32
C CYS A 113 -4.38 -19.57 1.84
N ALA A 114 -4.45 -20.06 0.61
CA ALA A 114 -5.67 -20.68 0.10
C ALA A 114 -6.05 -21.95 0.91
N PRO A 115 -7.35 -22.28 1.04
CA PRO A 115 -7.80 -23.45 1.81
C PRO A 115 -7.12 -24.78 1.45
N PRO A 116 -6.84 -25.13 0.17
CA PRO A 116 -6.13 -26.37 -0.15
C PRO A 116 -4.71 -26.42 0.38
N VAL A 117 -3.99 -25.29 0.43
CA VAL A 117 -2.66 -25.20 1.03
C VAL A 117 -2.74 -25.38 2.54
N ALA A 118 -3.74 -24.78 3.20
CA ALA A 118 -3.94 -24.90 4.63
C ALA A 118 -4.20 -26.34 5.11
N GLN A 119 -4.80 -27.18 4.26
CA GLN A 119 -5.03 -28.61 4.57
C GLN A 119 -3.72 -29.37 4.84
N ARG A 120 -2.60 -28.90 4.28
CA ARG A 120 -1.26 -29.46 4.44
C ARG A 120 -0.52 -28.95 5.68
N LEU A 121 -1.09 -27.97 6.39
CA LEU A 121 -0.49 -27.27 7.52
C LEU A 121 -1.19 -27.68 8.83
N LYS A 122 -0.65 -28.64 9.54
CA LYS A 122 -1.16 -29.12 10.85
C LYS A 122 -0.39 -28.53 12.02
N SER A 123 0.87 -28.18 11.77
CA SER A 123 1.80 -27.58 12.73
C SER A 123 2.62 -26.47 12.06
N LEU A 124 3.29 -25.64 12.86
CA LEU A 124 4.21 -24.62 12.35
C LEU A 124 5.37 -25.25 11.52
N GLY A 125 5.80 -26.45 11.91
CA GLY A 125 6.87 -27.18 11.21
C GLY A 125 6.53 -27.54 9.76
N ASP A 126 5.25 -27.68 9.43
CA ASP A 126 4.81 -28.02 8.07
C ASP A 126 5.06 -26.90 7.05
N LEU A 127 5.42 -25.69 7.51
CA LEU A 127 5.90 -24.61 6.64
C LEU A 127 7.15 -25.01 5.84
N ALA A 128 7.94 -25.97 6.29
CA ALA A 128 9.06 -26.54 5.53
C ALA A 128 8.63 -27.27 4.25
N GLN A 129 7.36 -27.67 4.15
CA GLN A 129 6.84 -28.55 3.07
C GLN A 129 6.01 -27.79 2.03
N VAL A 130 5.79 -26.49 2.24
CA VAL A 130 5.03 -25.63 1.32
C VAL A 130 5.85 -24.40 0.95
N PRO A 131 5.65 -23.83 -0.25
CA PRO A 131 6.31 -22.57 -0.58
C PRO A 131 5.87 -21.47 0.38
N VAL A 132 6.83 -20.64 0.80
CA VAL A 132 6.62 -19.46 1.61
C VAL A 132 6.82 -18.24 0.72
N ILE A 133 5.73 -17.54 0.44
CA ILE A 133 5.73 -16.37 -0.42
C ILE A 133 6.37 -15.21 0.36
N GLN A 134 7.38 -14.59 -0.25
CA GLN A 134 8.05 -13.42 0.29
C GLN A 134 7.59 -12.17 -0.45
N ASP A 135 7.22 -11.15 0.32
CA ASP A 135 6.89 -9.82 -0.16
C ASP A 135 8.02 -8.87 0.28
N GLU A 136 8.77 -8.33 -0.71
CA GLU A 136 9.87 -7.41 -0.44
C GLU A 136 9.41 -6.08 0.16
N THR A 137 8.13 -5.77 0.06
CA THR A 137 7.56 -4.53 0.61
C THR A 137 7.09 -4.67 2.05
N THR A 138 6.96 -5.91 2.55
CA THR A 138 6.56 -6.15 3.94
C THR A 138 7.69 -5.78 4.89
N MET A 139 7.34 -5.14 6.00
CA MET A 139 8.32 -4.75 7.02
C MET A 139 8.39 -5.75 8.17
N LEU A 140 7.45 -6.68 8.29
CA LEU A 140 7.56 -7.83 9.18
C LEU A 140 8.08 -9.03 8.38
N SER A 141 9.37 -9.33 8.54
CA SER A 141 9.98 -10.47 7.88
C SER A 141 9.46 -11.80 8.46
N TRP A 142 9.53 -12.86 7.64
CA TRP A 142 9.26 -14.21 8.11
C TRP A 142 10.17 -14.61 9.29
N ASP A 143 11.40 -14.11 9.34
CA ASP A 143 12.33 -14.39 10.45
C ASP A 143 11.90 -13.69 11.75
N ALA A 144 11.39 -12.48 11.67
CA ALA A 144 10.83 -11.80 12.85
C ALA A 144 9.60 -12.53 13.38
N TRP A 145 8.64 -12.87 12.49
CA TRP A 145 7.44 -13.60 12.88
C TRP A 145 7.76 -14.96 13.51
N ARG A 146 8.66 -15.76 12.88
CA ARG A 146 9.01 -17.10 13.40
C ARG A 146 9.66 -17.04 14.78
N SER A 147 10.45 -16.00 15.05
CA SER A 147 11.06 -15.78 16.36
C SER A 147 9.98 -15.57 17.44
N GLU A 148 8.98 -14.75 17.15
CA GLU A 148 7.88 -14.46 18.08
C GLU A 148 7.00 -15.69 18.36
N VAL A 149 6.75 -16.53 17.37
CA VAL A 149 5.91 -17.72 17.53
C VAL A 149 6.66 -18.98 17.99
N GLY A 150 7.99 -18.88 18.15
CA GLY A 150 8.84 -19.99 18.59
C GLY A 150 9.02 -21.08 17.51
N LEU A 151 8.99 -20.75 16.23
CA LEU A 151 9.29 -21.70 15.16
C LEU A 151 10.79 -21.95 15.09
N ASP A 152 11.19 -23.23 15.05
CA ASP A 152 12.59 -23.67 15.01
C ASP A 152 13.38 -22.97 13.88
N PRO A 153 14.48 -22.27 14.19
CA PRO A 153 15.34 -21.63 13.20
C PRO A 153 15.94 -22.57 12.14
N ALA A 154 16.03 -23.85 12.42
CA ALA A 154 16.52 -24.85 11.46
C ALA A 154 15.54 -25.11 10.30
N ILE A 155 14.26 -24.76 10.48
CA ILE A 155 13.23 -24.89 9.45
C ILE A 155 13.48 -23.85 8.37
N ARG A 156 13.77 -24.29 7.15
CA ARG A 156 13.98 -23.39 6.01
C ARG A 156 12.64 -23.00 5.41
N LEU A 157 12.42 -21.68 5.29
CA LEU A 157 11.27 -21.09 4.64
C LEU A 157 11.69 -20.60 3.26
N ASN A 158 11.33 -21.36 2.21
CA ASN A 158 11.73 -21.07 0.84
C ASN A 158 10.49 -20.86 -0.03
N GLY A 159 10.59 -19.97 -1.02
CA GLY A 159 9.52 -19.74 -1.97
C GLY A 159 9.78 -18.54 -2.87
N PRO A 160 8.81 -18.17 -3.69
CA PRO A 160 8.93 -17.05 -4.61
C PRO A 160 8.99 -15.71 -3.85
N ILE A 161 9.67 -14.74 -4.47
CA ILE A 161 9.82 -13.39 -3.96
C ILE A 161 9.09 -12.44 -4.91
N TYR A 162 8.24 -11.59 -4.37
CA TYR A 162 7.50 -10.58 -5.12
C TYR A 162 7.89 -9.18 -4.66
N SER A 163 8.12 -8.28 -5.60
CA SER A 163 8.41 -6.87 -5.35
C SER A 163 7.14 -6.01 -5.19
N ASP A 164 5.96 -6.63 -5.34
CA ASP A 164 4.66 -5.97 -5.14
C ASP A 164 3.73 -6.85 -4.29
N ALA A 165 3.22 -6.27 -3.20
CA ALA A 165 2.37 -6.97 -2.25
C ALA A 165 1.07 -7.47 -2.87
N SER A 166 0.49 -6.78 -3.87
CA SER A 166 -0.74 -7.24 -4.53
C SER A 166 -0.52 -8.54 -5.27
N LEU A 167 0.64 -8.68 -5.96
CA LEU A 167 1.00 -9.91 -6.65
C LEU A 167 1.27 -11.05 -5.65
N ALA A 168 1.90 -10.76 -4.51
CA ALA A 168 2.09 -11.73 -3.44
C ALA A 168 0.75 -12.27 -2.90
N PHE A 169 -0.25 -11.39 -2.73
CA PHE A 169 -1.61 -11.81 -2.37
C PHE A 169 -2.27 -12.67 -3.45
N ASP A 170 -2.15 -12.29 -4.73
CA ASP A 170 -2.70 -13.08 -5.84
C ASP A 170 -2.04 -14.45 -5.94
N ALA A 171 -0.74 -14.55 -5.69
CA ALA A 171 -0.03 -15.82 -5.61
C ALA A 171 -0.56 -16.71 -4.47
N ALA A 172 -0.81 -16.13 -3.28
CA ALA A 172 -1.40 -16.88 -2.17
C ALA A 172 -2.81 -17.37 -2.45
N ILE A 173 -3.66 -16.53 -3.08
CA ILE A 173 -5.02 -16.89 -3.51
C ILE A 173 -4.97 -18.00 -4.58
N SER A 174 -3.96 -17.97 -5.45
CA SER A 174 -3.73 -18.97 -6.51
C SER A 174 -2.99 -20.22 -6.03
N GLU A 175 -3.01 -20.52 -4.73
CA GLU A 175 -2.48 -21.74 -4.11
C GLU A 175 -0.94 -21.90 -4.23
N GLN A 176 -0.21 -20.82 -4.57
CA GLN A 176 1.24 -20.89 -4.77
C GLN A 176 2.04 -21.01 -3.47
N GLY A 177 1.41 -20.79 -2.31
CA GLY A 177 2.08 -20.91 -1.02
C GLY A 177 1.41 -20.15 0.11
N VAL A 178 2.18 -19.90 1.17
CA VAL A 178 1.76 -19.17 2.38
C VAL A 178 2.39 -17.79 2.35
N LEU A 179 1.57 -16.75 2.52
CA LEU A 179 2.00 -15.35 2.57
C LEU A 179 1.93 -14.82 4.01
N MET A 180 2.93 -14.03 4.44
CA MET A 180 2.83 -13.18 5.62
C MET A 180 2.03 -11.93 5.25
N ALA A 181 0.83 -11.78 5.77
CA ALA A 181 -0.08 -10.71 5.40
C ALA A 181 -0.52 -9.87 6.58
N ALA A 182 -0.63 -8.55 6.36
CA ALA A 182 -1.29 -7.65 7.28
C ALA A 182 -2.77 -8.00 7.39
N ASP A 183 -3.29 -8.05 8.61
CA ASP A 183 -4.68 -8.44 8.87
C ASP A 183 -5.69 -7.54 8.16
N MET A 184 -5.45 -6.23 8.16
CA MET A 184 -6.30 -5.26 7.47
C MET A 184 -6.40 -5.54 5.96
N MET A 185 -5.30 -5.96 5.32
CA MET A 185 -5.27 -6.25 3.88
C MET A 185 -5.83 -7.62 3.52
N SER A 186 -5.77 -8.58 4.45
CA SER A 186 -6.29 -9.94 4.25
C SER A 186 -7.74 -10.12 4.69
N ALA A 187 -8.31 -9.17 5.44
CA ALA A 187 -9.60 -9.32 6.11
C ALA A 187 -10.74 -9.71 5.15
N ASP A 188 -10.91 -8.98 4.05
CA ASP A 188 -11.98 -9.25 3.09
C ASP A 188 -11.78 -10.62 2.39
N THR A 189 -10.54 -10.94 2.02
CA THR A 189 -10.20 -12.21 1.35
C THR A 189 -10.34 -13.42 2.28
N VAL A 190 -10.12 -13.22 3.57
CA VAL A 190 -10.38 -14.24 4.59
C VAL A 190 -11.88 -14.38 4.86
N SER A 191 -12.60 -13.26 4.90
CA SER A 191 -14.06 -13.27 5.12
C SER A 191 -14.82 -13.97 3.99
N ASP A 192 -14.38 -13.82 2.74
CA ASP A 192 -14.99 -14.49 1.58
C ASP A 192 -14.45 -15.92 1.32
N GLY A 193 -13.54 -16.40 2.17
CA GLY A 193 -13.04 -17.77 2.16
C GLY A 193 -11.96 -18.08 1.10
N ARG A 194 -11.50 -17.09 0.33
CA ARG A 194 -10.40 -17.30 -0.64
C ARG A 194 -9.06 -17.51 0.05
N LEU A 195 -8.86 -16.90 1.22
CA LEU A 195 -7.73 -17.16 2.10
C LEU A 195 -8.23 -17.62 3.48
N VAL A 196 -7.36 -18.33 4.19
CA VAL A 196 -7.56 -18.71 5.58
C VAL A 196 -6.30 -18.44 6.38
N ARG A 197 -6.42 -18.36 7.71
CA ARG A 197 -5.34 -18.19 8.67
C ARG A 197 -5.01 -19.56 9.28
N PRO A 198 -3.99 -20.29 8.79
CA PRO A 198 -3.77 -21.67 9.23
C PRO A 198 -3.34 -21.78 10.69
N PHE A 199 -2.66 -20.78 11.24
CA PHE A 199 -2.09 -20.88 12.58
C PHE A 199 -2.68 -19.94 13.62
N LYS A 200 -3.42 -18.91 13.23
CA LYS A 200 -3.99 -17.89 14.13
C LYS A 200 -2.95 -17.35 15.13
N ARG A 201 -1.79 -16.98 14.63
CA ARG A 201 -0.65 -16.43 15.38
C ARG A 201 -0.31 -15.03 14.88
N PRO A 202 -1.12 -14.01 15.19
CA PRO A 202 -0.83 -12.64 14.82
C PRO A 202 0.37 -12.11 15.61
N VAL A 203 1.18 -11.29 14.94
CA VAL A 203 2.30 -10.54 15.52
C VAL A 203 2.13 -9.09 15.14
N GLU A 204 2.13 -8.21 16.13
CA GLU A 204 2.00 -6.77 15.92
C GLU A 204 3.23 -6.20 15.22
N GLY A 205 3.00 -5.36 14.22
CA GLY A 205 4.05 -4.59 13.55
C GLY A 205 4.10 -3.15 14.07
N PRO A 206 5.28 -2.51 14.06
CA PRO A 206 5.42 -1.10 14.45
C PRO A 206 4.89 -0.13 13.39
N GLN A 207 4.47 -0.63 12.24
CA GLN A 207 3.98 0.16 11.11
C GLN A 207 2.46 0.24 11.09
N GLY A 208 1.96 1.17 10.27
CA GLY A 208 0.54 1.34 10.02
C GLY A 208 0.27 1.97 8.67
N TYR A 209 -0.99 2.09 8.34
CA TYR A 209 -1.46 2.88 7.20
C TYR A 209 -1.78 4.29 7.68
N PHE A 210 -1.30 5.27 6.94
CA PHE A 210 -1.46 6.68 7.28
C PHE A 210 -2.06 7.47 6.13
N LEU A 211 -3.01 8.34 6.44
CA LEU A 211 -3.39 9.44 5.57
C LEU A 211 -2.30 10.50 5.66
N VAL A 212 -1.68 10.83 4.52
CA VAL A 212 -0.60 11.82 4.46
C VAL A 212 -1.01 12.99 3.59
N VAL A 213 -0.72 14.19 4.06
CA VAL A 213 -1.06 15.47 3.41
C VAL A 213 0.16 16.37 3.47
N ALA A 214 0.41 17.19 2.45
CA ALA A 214 1.51 18.16 2.48
C ALA A 214 1.40 19.07 3.71
N LYS A 215 2.52 19.30 4.40
CA LYS A 215 2.56 20.16 5.58
C LYS A 215 2.12 21.59 5.21
N GLY A 216 1.18 22.14 5.96
CA GLY A 216 0.63 23.47 5.71
C GLY A 216 -0.47 23.53 4.64
N ARG A 217 -0.84 22.41 3.99
CA ARG A 217 -1.99 22.38 3.09
C ARG A 217 -3.27 22.67 3.87
N ARG A 218 -4.08 23.58 3.35
CA ARG A 218 -5.41 23.87 3.93
C ARG A 218 -6.32 22.65 3.78
N GLU A 219 -7.11 22.38 4.81
CA GLU A 219 -8.15 21.36 4.75
C GLU A 219 -9.27 21.81 3.82
N SER A 220 -9.46 21.08 2.71
CA SER A 220 -10.58 21.27 1.79
C SER A 220 -11.77 20.39 2.21
N HIS A 221 -12.96 20.69 1.64
CA HIS A 221 -14.16 19.87 1.83
C HIS A 221 -13.89 18.40 1.47
N LYS A 222 -13.30 18.15 0.30
CA LYS A 222 -13.00 16.81 -0.22
C LYS A 222 -12.03 16.02 0.66
N LEU A 223 -11.02 16.69 1.25
CA LEU A 223 -10.07 16.04 2.16
C LEU A 223 -10.73 15.70 3.50
N ARG A 224 -11.57 16.58 4.01
CA ARG A 224 -12.35 16.34 5.24
C ARG A 224 -13.33 15.16 5.04
N ALA A 225 -14.02 15.10 3.90
CA ALA A 225 -14.91 14.01 3.55
C ALA A 225 -14.18 12.66 3.54
N LEU A 226 -13.01 12.60 2.88
CA LEU A 226 -12.18 11.39 2.87
C LEU A 226 -11.75 10.97 4.28
N ARG A 227 -11.27 11.92 5.09
CA ARG A 227 -10.83 11.64 6.47
C ARG A 227 -11.96 11.08 7.33
N GLN A 228 -13.13 11.68 7.28
CA GLN A 228 -14.29 11.21 8.03
C GLN A 228 -14.75 9.83 7.57
N TRP A 229 -14.75 9.60 6.27
CA TRP A 229 -15.10 8.30 5.70
C TRP A 229 -14.11 7.21 6.11
N LEU A 230 -12.80 7.48 6.04
CA LEU A 230 -11.77 6.53 6.50
C LEU A 230 -11.93 6.18 7.98
N ALA A 231 -12.23 7.16 8.84
CA ALA A 231 -12.44 6.94 10.27
C ALA A 231 -13.66 6.04 10.58
N VAL A 232 -14.63 5.96 9.68
CA VAL A 232 -15.81 5.08 9.83
C VAL A 232 -15.55 3.69 9.25
N GLU A 233 -14.87 3.60 8.10
CA GLU A 233 -14.67 2.33 7.39
C GLU A 233 -13.51 1.50 7.96
N VAL A 234 -12.54 2.12 8.63
CA VAL A 234 -11.44 1.40 9.30
C VAL A 234 -11.87 1.11 10.75
N PRO A 235 -12.01 -0.18 11.13
CA PRO A 235 -12.32 -0.52 12.53
C PRO A 235 -11.25 0.06 13.47
N ALA A 236 -11.68 0.60 14.59
CA ALA A 236 -10.75 0.95 15.67
C ALA A 236 -10.02 -0.33 16.13
N SER A 237 -8.70 -0.30 16.10
CA SER A 237 -7.81 -1.40 16.54
C SER A 237 -7.89 -1.59 18.05
#